data_4ee739ea60b7af5fe593e69b2c61b52d
#
_entry.id   4ee739ea60b7af5fe593e69b2c61b52d
#
_cell.length_a   1.000
_cell.length_b   1.000
_cell.length_c   1.000
_cell.angle_alpha   90.00
_cell.angle_beta   90.00
_cell.angle_gamma   90.00
#
_symmetry.space_group_name_H-M   'P 1'
#
loop_
_entity.id
_entity.type
_entity.pdbx_description
1 polymer ?
#
loop_
_entity_poly.entity_id
_entity_poly.type
_entity_poly.pdbx_seq_one_letter_code
_entity_poly.pdbx_strand_id
1 'polypeptide(L)'
;MSDVNAIPQWFSGSEHTHRVAAAIAQYGPIARTTLAQMLGLSQGALSRITSDLIYAGVIEELPAEAGPSGKLPERFTPRESSDRRGRPQTSLVLCSNARTFIGVKVHGMSIVAAAVNAHGEVVSGRHEVPIGADQSAEYVVSAITRLVRECSADIASSGLPSPTAVGVAVGGHVVDDSIVTFAPFLHWDGATDLGTMVTEATGLPCGVFNDIDSLLVDASWFGPGVGVDMFAVVTIGVGVGYSLAVNGKPVQYPDKSYGLVGHVLIDPEGPRCTSGHIGCSQCLTDDSIAEQYSAIVGRAVSFEDFARDAKERVPQATQLVNRTCFRLGSLVATVANIAMPGHVMIAGESAVLAKLGTDSLRDGIRFYRHSQTQPVKFTIMNHDWQLWAKAAASRVIVKHIG
;
A
#
# COMPACT_ATOMS: atom_id res chain seq x y z
N MET A 1 10.33 30.59 2.18
CA MET A 1 10.12 29.84 3.43
C MET A 1 10.41 28.39 3.08
N SER A 2 11.40 27.74 3.71
CA SER A 2 11.64 26.32 3.52
C SER A 2 10.41 25.56 3.99
N ASP A 3 9.90 24.65 3.18
CA ASP A 3 8.79 23.76 3.51
C ASP A 3 9.19 22.92 4.75
N VAL A 4 8.58 23.21 5.89
CA VAL A 4 8.89 22.59 7.19
C VAL A 4 8.66 21.08 7.17
N ASN A 5 7.80 20.62 6.26
CA ASN A 5 7.41 19.22 6.10
C ASN A 5 8.21 18.49 5.03
N ALA A 6 9.16 19.16 4.36
CA ALA A 6 9.91 18.55 3.28
C ALA A 6 10.70 17.32 3.77
N ILE A 7 10.41 16.15 3.23
CA ILE A 7 11.15 14.92 3.52
C ILE A 7 12.59 15.11 2.99
N PRO A 8 13.62 15.00 3.85
CA PRO A 8 14.99 15.21 3.42
C PRO A 8 15.42 14.14 2.42
N GLN A 9 16.17 14.54 1.39
CA GLN A 9 16.78 13.58 0.47
C GLN A 9 17.92 12.81 1.15
N TRP A 10 18.05 11.51 0.87
CA TRP A 10 19.15 10.70 1.42
C TRP A 10 20.52 11.14 0.92
N PHE A 11 20.57 11.56 -0.33
CA PHE A 11 21.78 12.00 -1.02
C PHE A 11 21.44 13.11 -2.02
N SER A 12 22.43 13.87 -2.41
CA SER A 12 22.31 14.81 -3.53
C SER A 12 22.77 14.14 -4.83
N GLY A 13 22.11 14.43 -5.93
CA GLY A 13 22.49 13.83 -7.19
C GLY A 13 21.65 14.32 -8.38
N SER A 14 22.02 13.86 -9.56
CA SER A 14 21.23 14.08 -10.77
C SER A 14 19.96 13.22 -10.77
N GLU A 15 19.00 13.52 -11.65
CA GLU A 15 17.84 12.66 -11.88
C GLU A 15 18.23 11.19 -12.16
N HIS A 16 19.31 10.99 -12.93
CA HIS A 16 19.82 9.64 -13.18
C HIS A 16 20.33 8.95 -11.92
N THR A 17 20.95 9.69 -10.99
CA THR A 17 21.40 9.15 -9.70
C THR A 17 20.21 8.66 -8.87
N HIS A 18 19.17 9.46 -8.75
CA HIS A 18 17.93 9.08 -8.06
C HIS A 18 17.24 7.89 -8.73
N ARG A 19 17.15 7.86 -10.04
CA ARG A 19 16.59 6.72 -10.79
C ARG A 19 17.38 5.43 -10.56
N VAL A 20 18.70 5.50 -10.47
CA VAL A 20 19.57 4.34 -10.17
C VAL A 20 19.31 3.85 -8.73
N ALA A 21 19.30 4.75 -7.75
CA ALA A 21 19.02 4.40 -6.35
C ALA A 21 17.62 3.79 -6.17
N ALA A 22 16.60 4.39 -6.79
CA ALA A 22 15.23 3.89 -6.78
C ALA A 22 15.11 2.49 -7.39
N ALA A 23 15.78 2.24 -8.52
CA ALA A 23 15.77 0.94 -9.16
C ALA A 23 16.49 -0.13 -8.31
N ILE A 24 17.57 0.23 -7.60
CA ILE A 24 18.25 -0.68 -6.68
C ILE A 24 17.37 -0.96 -5.45
N ALA A 25 16.69 0.06 -4.90
CA ALA A 25 15.76 -0.11 -3.78
C ALA A 25 14.59 -1.03 -4.13
N GLN A 26 14.06 -0.91 -5.34
CA GLN A 26 12.88 -1.66 -5.80
C GLN A 26 13.22 -3.07 -6.30
N TYR A 27 14.36 -3.24 -6.97
CA TYR A 27 14.70 -4.48 -7.69
C TYR A 27 15.95 -5.19 -7.14
N GLY A 28 16.58 -4.64 -6.10
CA GLY A 28 17.78 -5.24 -5.51
C GLY A 28 17.49 -6.56 -4.74
N PRO A 29 18.45 -7.46 -4.67
CA PRO A 29 19.79 -7.42 -5.29
C PRO A 29 19.78 -7.51 -6.82
N ILE A 30 20.43 -6.55 -7.49
CA ILE A 30 20.42 -6.44 -8.96
C ILE A 30 21.84 -6.28 -9.53
N ALA A 31 22.12 -7.00 -10.63
CA ALA A 31 23.41 -6.89 -11.31
C ALA A 31 23.53 -5.54 -12.07
N ARG A 32 24.73 -4.94 -12.08
CA ARG A 32 25.00 -3.69 -12.81
C ARG A 32 24.62 -3.76 -14.29
N THR A 33 24.87 -4.90 -14.94
CA THR A 33 24.53 -5.09 -16.35
C THR A 33 23.04 -5.01 -16.60
N THR A 34 22.24 -5.64 -15.75
CA THR A 34 20.77 -5.59 -15.82
C THR A 34 20.27 -4.18 -15.55
N LEU A 35 20.83 -3.51 -14.54
CA LEU A 35 20.46 -2.14 -14.17
C LEU A 35 20.77 -1.14 -15.31
N ALA A 36 21.94 -1.28 -15.97
CA ALA A 36 22.30 -0.46 -17.12
C ALA A 36 21.29 -0.62 -18.27
N GLN A 37 20.91 -1.85 -18.59
CA GLN A 37 19.90 -2.14 -19.62
C GLN A 37 18.53 -1.56 -19.27
N MET A 38 18.08 -1.72 -18.00
CA MET A 38 16.80 -1.20 -17.54
C MET A 38 16.69 0.32 -17.64
N LEU A 39 17.78 1.01 -17.33
CA LEU A 39 17.80 2.49 -17.28
C LEU A 39 18.30 3.15 -18.56
N GLY A 40 18.77 2.37 -19.54
CA GLY A 40 19.34 2.90 -20.77
C GLY A 40 20.66 3.65 -20.55
N LEU A 41 21.44 3.26 -19.56
CA LEU A 41 22.72 3.90 -19.20
C LEU A 41 23.92 3.13 -19.75
N SER A 42 24.99 3.85 -20.09
CA SER A 42 26.28 3.20 -20.39
C SER A 42 26.89 2.60 -19.12
N GLN A 43 27.68 1.55 -19.27
CA GLN A 43 28.38 0.89 -18.14
C GLN A 43 29.27 1.88 -17.37
N GLY A 44 29.96 2.81 -18.08
CA GLY A 44 30.81 3.81 -17.44
C GLY A 44 30.02 4.84 -16.63
N ALA A 45 28.87 5.30 -17.13
CA ALA A 45 27.99 6.20 -16.40
C ALA A 45 27.41 5.53 -15.15
N LEU A 46 26.93 4.29 -15.31
CA LEU A 46 26.40 3.52 -14.18
C LEU A 46 27.48 3.24 -13.12
N SER A 47 28.70 2.87 -13.53
CA SER A 47 29.79 2.61 -12.58
C SER A 47 30.13 3.83 -11.75
N ARG A 48 30.16 5.03 -12.33
CA ARG A 48 30.37 6.28 -11.59
C ARG A 48 29.24 6.52 -10.58
N ILE A 49 27.98 6.48 -11.05
CA ILE A 49 26.82 6.70 -10.18
C ILE A 49 26.80 5.71 -9.02
N THR A 50 27.03 4.42 -9.27
CA THR A 50 27.03 3.41 -8.21
C THR A 50 28.19 3.59 -7.26
N SER A 51 29.38 4.04 -7.70
CA SER A 51 30.49 4.36 -6.82
C SER A 51 30.16 5.53 -5.87
N ASP A 52 29.52 6.57 -6.40
CA ASP A 52 29.06 7.72 -5.60
C ASP A 52 28.03 7.30 -4.54
N LEU A 53 27.06 6.44 -4.91
CA LEU A 53 26.04 5.92 -3.99
C LEU A 53 26.62 4.97 -2.93
N ILE A 54 27.64 4.17 -3.27
CA ILE A 54 28.38 3.33 -2.29
C ILE A 54 29.13 4.24 -1.32
N TYR A 55 29.83 5.25 -1.82
CA TYR A 55 30.55 6.20 -0.98
C TYR A 55 29.63 6.95 -0.01
N ALA A 56 28.42 7.29 -0.47
CA ALA A 56 27.39 7.93 0.34
C ALA A 56 26.68 6.95 1.33
N GLY A 57 27.01 5.66 1.31
CA GLY A 57 26.38 4.64 2.18
C GLY A 57 24.90 4.38 1.86
N VAL A 58 24.48 4.63 0.62
CA VAL A 58 23.10 4.38 0.16
C VAL A 58 22.91 2.95 -0.31
N ILE A 59 23.92 2.41 -1.00
CA ILE A 59 23.92 1.06 -1.54
C ILE A 59 25.24 0.35 -1.20
N GLU A 60 25.22 -0.97 -1.27
CA GLU A 60 26.40 -1.82 -1.10
C GLU A 60 26.47 -2.93 -2.15
N GLU A 61 27.64 -3.55 -2.27
CA GLU A 61 27.86 -4.71 -3.13
C GLU A 61 27.71 -6.00 -2.33
N LEU A 62 26.88 -6.89 -2.81
CA LEU A 62 26.80 -8.25 -2.30
C LEU A 62 27.72 -9.19 -3.10
N PRO A 63 28.36 -10.19 -2.42
CA PRO A 63 29.10 -11.25 -3.10
C PRO A 63 28.25 -11.96 -4.14
N ALA A 64 28.88 -12.46 -5.19
CA ALA A 64 28.23 -13.11 -6.32
C ALA A 64 27.39 -14.37 -5.96
N GLU A 65 27.66 -14.96 -4.80
CA GLU A 65 26.93 -16.12 -4.27
C GLU A 65 25.49 -15.76 -3.84
N ALA A 66 25.23 -14.50 -3.56
CA ALA A 66 23.91 -13.98 -3.18
C ALA A 66 22.98 -13.67 -4.37
N GLY A 67 23.21 -14.22 -5.55
CA GLY A 67 22.49 -14.06 -6.82
C GLY A 67 21.38 -13.01 -6.92
N PRO A 68 21.00 -12.52 -8.09
CA PRO A 68 19.89 -11.58 -8.20
C PRO A 68 18.58 -12.29 -7.81
N SER A 69 18.05 -11.99 -6.63
CA SER A 69 16.78 -12.54 -6.12
C SER A 69 15.60 -11.56 -6.28
N GLY A 70 15.84 -10.36 -6.80
CA GLY A 70 14.82 -9.35 -7.00
C GLY A 70 13.85 -9.71 -8.11
N LYS A 71 12.56 -9.39 -7.94
CA LYS A 71 11.53 -9.52 -8.97
C LYS A 71 11.76 -8.45 -10.03
N LEU A 72 12.41 -8.83 -11.13
CA LEU A 72 12.58 -7.96 -12.29
C LEU A 72 11.30 -7.93 -13.13
N PRO A 73 11.02 -6.81 -13.85
CA PRO A 73 10.02 -6.81 -14.91
C PRO A 73 10.30 -7.93 -15.93
N GLU A 74 9.26 -8.59 -16.44
CA GLU A 74 9.38 -9.79 -17.30
C GLU A 74 10.38 -9.56 -18.47
N ARG A 75 10.39 -8.37 -19.06
CA ARG A 75 11.29 -7.99 -20.16
C ARG A 75 12.78 -7.98 -19.81
N PHE A 76 13.12 -7.90 -18.51
CA PHE A 76 14.50 -7.89 -18.00
C PHE A 76 14.87 -9.14 -17.20
N THR A 77 13.94 -10.07 -17.06
CA THR A 77 14.18 -11.36 -16.43
C THR A 77 15.10 -12.18 -17.35
N PRO A 78 16.28 -12.64 -16.90
CA PRO A 78 17.16 -13.47 -17.70
C PRO A 78 16.41 -14.73 -18.13
N ARG A 79 16.36 -15.02 -19.43
CA ARG A 79 15.93 -16.34 -19.90
C ARG A 79 16.93 -17.36 -19.37
N GLU A 80 16.45 -18.44 -18.79
CA GLU A 80 17.29 -19.56 -18.36
C GLU A 80 18.12 -20.05 -19.56
N SER A 81 19.37 -19.61 -19.64
CA SER A 81 20.35 -20.14 -20.58
C SER A 81 21.37 -20.93 -19.76
N SER A 82 21.38 -22.21 -20.01
CA SER A 82 22.18 -23.25 -19.33
C SER A 82 23.71 -23.14 -19.48
N ASP A 83 24.26 -22.03 -19.96
CA ASP A 83 25.71 -21.96 -20.24
C ASP A 83 26.28 -20.54 -20.10
N ARG A 84 26.14 -19.91 -18.92
CA ARG A 84 26.93 -18.69 -18.62
C ARG A 84 28.19 -19.05 -17.83
N ARG A 85 29.24 -19.49 -18.53
CA ARG A 85 30.63 -19.43 -18.08
C ARG A 85 31.05 -17.95 -18.08
N GLY A 86 30.79 -17.21 -17.00
CA GLY A 86 31.22 -15.84 -16.81
C GLY A 86 31.68 -15.65 -15.35
N ARG A 87 32.59 -14.65 -15.14
CA ARG A 87 33.00 -14.24 -13.78
C ARG A 87 31.75 -13.95 -12.95
N PRO A 88 31.64 -14.42 -11.71
CA PRO A 88 30.55 -14.10 -10.81
C PRO A 88 30.31 -12.58 -10.77
N GLN A 89 29.06 -12.14 -11.01
CA GLN A 89 28.72 -10.72 -11.02
C GLN A 89 28.30 -10.30 -9.61
N THR A 90 28.90 -9.25 -9.06
CA THR A 90 28.44 -8.61 -7.84
C THR A 90 27.07 -7.98 -8.05
N SER A 91 26.17 -8.15 -7.10
CA SER A 91 24.86 -7.53 -7.09
C SER A 91 24.87 -6.27 -6.21
N LEU A 92 24.05 -5.29 -6.58
CA LEU A 92 23.86 -4.07 -5.80
C LEU A 92 22.58 -4.18 -4.98
N VAL A 93 22.65 -3.73 -3.73
CA VAL A 93 21.53 -3.72 -2.80
C VAL A 93 21.48 -2.40 -2.02
N LEU A 94 20.30 -1.98 -1.57
CA LEU A 94 20.14 -0.83 -0.69
C LEU A 94 20.72 -1.14 0.70
N CYS A 95 21.42 -0.19 1.32
CA CYS A 95 21.83 -0.27 2.74
C CYS A 95 20.58 -0.06 3.62
N SER A 96 19.76 -1.12 3.75
CA SER A 96 18.41 -1.02 4.34
C SER A 96 18.40 -0.47 5.75
N ASN A 97 19.38 -0.83 6.58
CA ASN A 97 19.50 -0.40 7.99
C ASN A 97 20.24 0.94 8.18
N ALA A 98 20.66 1.62 7.10
CA ALA A 98 21.30 2.93 7.20
C ALA A 98 20.32 4.06 7.53
N ARG A 99 19.02 3.83 7.37
CA ARG A 99 17.94 4.77 7.67
C ARG A 99 16.73 4.03 8.24
N THR A 100 16.00 4.70 9.14
CA THR A 100 14.73 4.24 9.67
C THR A 100 13.65 5.30 9.51
N PHE A 101 12.41 4.86 9.46
CA PHE A 101 11.23 5.68 9.27
C PHE A 101 10.12 5.17 10.17
N ILE A 102 9.16 6.05 10.51
CA ILE A 102 7.98 5.65 11.25
C ILE A 102 6.76 5.85 10.37
N GLY A 103 5.97 4.80 10.25
CA GLY A 103 4.67 4.86 9.59
C GLY A 103 3.54 4.84 10.61
N VAL A 104 2.49 5.60 10.34
CA VAL A 104 1.31 5.70 11.18
C VAL A 104 0.07 5.54 10.32
N LYS A 105 -0.83 4.64 10.71
CA LYS A 105 -2.19 4.54 10.15
C LYS A 105 -3.17 5.11 11.15
N VAL A 106 -3.91 6.13 10.72
CA VAL A 106 -5.07 6.66 11.46
C VAL A 106 -6.33 6.08 10.85
N HIS A 107 -7.13 5.39 11.66
CA HIS A 107 -8.46 4.92 11.26
C HIS A 107 -9.49 5.25 12.35
N GLY A 108 -10.78 5.09 12.07
CA GLY A 108 -11.85 5.57 12.94
C GLY A 108 -11.89 5.00 14.37
N MET A 109 -11.17 3.91 14.64
CA MET A 109 -11.20 3.22 15.95
C MET A 109 -9.86 3.26 16.68
N SER A 110 -8.74 3.37 15.98
CA SER A 110 -7.41 3.43 16.60
C SER A 110 -6.38 4.06 15.67
N ILE A 111 -5.22 4.37 16.24
CA ILE A 111 -4.03 4.81 15.53
C ILE A 111 -2.97 3.74 15.75
N VAL A 112 -2.41 3.21 14.67
CA VAL A 112 -1.38 2.17 14.70
C VAL A 112 -0.09 2.70 14.11
N ALA A 113 1.04 2.43 14.75
CA ALA A 113 2.36 2.82 14.27
C ALA A 113 3.31 1.62 14.18
N ALA A 114 4.25 1.72 13.25
CA ALA A 114 5.36 0.79 13.11
C ALA A 114 6.61 1.54 12.62
N ALA A 115 7.76 1.17 13.14
CA ALA A 115 9.04 1.60 12.59
C ALA A 115 9.50 0.62 11.51
N VAL A 116 10.11 1.15 10.46
CA VAL A 116 10.65 0.37 9.34
C VAL A 116 12.05 0.85 8.97
N ASN A 117 12.83 -0.03 8.36
CA ASN A 117 14.09 0.35 7.70
C ASN A 117 13.85 0.90 6.28
N ALA A 118 14.90 1.31 5.58
CA ALA A 118 14.80 1.89 4.25
C ALA A 118 14.29 0.92 3.15
N HIS A 119 14.22 -0.39 3.44
CA HIS A 119 13.61 -1.39 2.55
C HIS A 119 12.15 -1.72 2.94
N GLY A 120 11.57 -0.96 3.85
CA GLY A 120 10.20 -1.16 4.32
C GLY A 120 10.02 -2.40 5.19
N GLU A 121 11.09 -2.96 5.76
CA GLU A 121 11.00 -4.06 6.71
C GLU A 121 10.70 -3.52 8.10
N VAL A 122 9.71 -4.12 8.79
CA VAL A 122 9.30 -3.69 10.13
C VAL A 122 10.41 -4.04 11.13
N VAL A 123 10.84 -3.05 11.90
CA VAL A 123 11.94 -3.15 12.90
C VAL A 123 11.49 -2.81 14.32
N SER A 124 10.18 -2.57 14.56
CA SER A 124 9.60 -2.35 15.88
C SER A 124 8.50 -3.35 16.20
N GLY A 125 8.05 -3.35 17.45
CA GLY A 125 6.77 -3.92 17.80
C GLY A 125 5.58 -3.18 17.14
N ARG A 126 4.38 -3.72 17.31
CA ARG A 126 3.14 -3.02 16.97
C ARG A 126 2.78 -2.10 18.14
N HIS A 127 2.62 -0.83 17.84
CA HIS A 127 2.14 0.16 18.80
C HIS A 127 0.76 0.66 18.36
N GLU A 128 -0.17 0.75 19.29
CA GLU A 128 -1.55 1.11 19.01
C GLU A 128 -2.16 1.94 20.15
N VAL A 129 -2.91 2.98 19.78
CA VAL A 129 -3.71 3.81 20.68
C VAL A 129 -5.14 3.82 20.18
N PRO A 130 -6.14 3.44 20.98
CA PRO A 130 -7.54 3.53 20.57
C PRO A 130 -7.96 4.99 20.42
N ILE A 131 -8.79 5.27 19.40
CA ILE A 131 -9.51 6.53 19.27
C ILE A 131 -10.88 6.33 19.93
N GLY A 132 -11.21 7.21 20.91
CA GLY A 132 -12.49 7.22 21.56
C GLY A 132 -13.48 8.18 20.88
N ALA A 133 -14.32 8.83 21.70
CA ALA A 133 -15.25 9.85 21.21
C ALA A 133 -14.56 11.14 20.74
N ASP A 134 -13.36 11.44 21.24
CA ASP A 134 -12.55 12.57 20.78
C ASP A 134 -11.73 12.16 19.56
N GLN A 135 -12.10 12.72 18.42
CA GLN A 135 -11.43 12.53 17.15
C GLN A 135 -10.83 13.86 16.64
N SER A 136 -10.65 14.84 17.53
CA SER A 136 -10.04 16.11 17.17
C SER A 136 -8.62 15.95 16.63
N ALA A 137 -8.19 16.90 15.81
CA ALA A 137 -6.84 16.87 15.24
C ALA A 137 -5.77 16.90 16.35
N GLU A 138 -6.01 17.66 17.41
CA GLU A 138 -5.12 17.79 18.57
C GLU A 138 -4.96 16.46 19.30
N TYR A 139 -6.05 15.70 19.49
CA TYR A 139 -5.98 14.36 20.08
C TYR A 139 -5.19 13.40 19.18
N VAL A 140 -5.47 13.41 17.87
CA VAL A 140 -4.78 12.57 16.89
C VAL A 140 -3.28 12.87 16.87
N VAL A 141 -2.87 14.15 16.86
CA VAL A 141 -1.46 14.57 16.92
C VAL A 141 -0.80 14.13 18.22
N SER A 142 -1.48 14.27 19.37
CA SER A 142 -0.97 13.80 20.67
C SER A 142 -0.74 12.29 20.67
N ALA A 143 -1.68 11.52 20.15
CA ALA A 143 -1.57 10.06 20.04
C ALA A 143 -0.43 9.65 19.08
N ILE A 144 -0.31 10.29 17.90
CA ILE A 144 0.80 10.07 16.98
C ILE A 144 2.13 10.36 17.66
N THR A 145 2.25 11.49 18.38
CA THR A 145 3.48 11.89 19.09
C THR A 145 3.90 10.83 20.10
N ARG A 146 2.95 10.26 20.84
CA ARG A 146 3.20 9.15 21.77
C ARG A 146 3.74 7.93 21.03
N LEU A 147 3.06 7.50 19.95
CA LEU A 147 3.46 6.34 19.16
C LEU A 147 4.82 6.51 18.50
N VAL A 148 5.14 7.72 18.03
CA VAL A 148 6.46 8.05 17.46
C VAL A 148 7.56 7.88 18.52
N ARG A 149 7.32 8.24 19.76
CA ARG A 149 8.29 8.02 20.86
C ARG A 149 8.48 6.53 21.16
N GLU A 150 7.40 5.76 21.19
CA GLU A 150 7.45 4.31 21.43
C GLU A 150 8.23 3.61 20.30
N CYS A 151 7.93 3.89 19.04
CA CYS A 151 8.70 3.37 17.89
C CYS A 151 10.17 3.80 17.92
N SER A 152 10.48 5.06 18.32
CA SER A 152 11.84 5.56 18.42
C SER A 152 12.64 4.84 19.52
N ALA A 153 11.99 4.44 20.62
CA ALA A 153 12.61 3.63 21.67
C ALA A 153 12.96 2.21 21.16
N ASP A 154 12.08 1.58 20.37
CA ASP A 154 12.36 0.27 19.76
C ASP A 154 13.55 0.35 18.77
N ILE A 155 13.57 1.40 17.92
CA ILE A 155 14.70 1.66 17.01
C ILE A 155 16.02 1.78 17.79
N ALA A 156 16.04 2.59 18.85
CA ALA A 156 17.22 2.79 19.68
C ALA A 156 17.65 1.49 20.37
N SER A 157 16.72 0.70 20.90
CA SER A 157 17.00 -0.59 21.53
C SER A 157 17.59 -1.62 20.57
N SER A 158 17.26 -1.50 19.28
CA SER A 158 17.79 -2.36 18.20
C SER A 158 19.15 -1.87 17.66
N GLY A 159 19.69 -0.78 18.17
CA GLY A 159 20.96 -0.19 17.71
C GLY A 159 20.87 0.43 16.31
N LEU A 160 19.67 0.72 15.82
CA LEU A 160 19.45 1.34 14.52
C LEU A 160 19.51 2.88 14.62
N PRO A 161 19.79 3.59 13.51
CA PRO A 161 19.80 5.05 13.50
C PRO A 161 18.43 5.63 13.81
N SER A 162 18.40 6.83 14.42
CA SER A 162 17.17 7.57 14.74
C SER A 162 16.28 7.76 13.50
N PRO A 163 14.97 7.81 13.67
CA PRO A 163 14.05 7.91 12.54
C PRO A 163 14.26 9.21 11.75
N THR A 164 14.22 9.11 10.42
CA THR A 164 14.48 10.21 9.49
C THR A 164 13.22 11.05 9.25
N ALA A 165 12.06 10.41 9.19
CA ALA A 165 10.78 11.05 8.90
C ALA A 165 9.61 10.18 9.37
N VAL A 166 8.42 10.81 9.45
CA VAL A 166 7.15 10.17 9.76
C VAL A 166 6.25 10.19 8.53
N GLY A 167 5.65 9.06 8.19
CA GLY A 167 4.57 8.97 7.20
C GLY A 167 3.24 8.70 7.91
N VAL A 168 2.20 9.48 7.63
CA VAL A 168 0.86 9.28 8.18
C VAL A 168 -0.11 8.94 7.05
N ALA A 169 -0.84 7.84 7.18
CA ALA A 169 -1.89 7.44 6.24
C ALA A 169 -3.27 7.62 6.86
N VAL A 170 -4.15 8.35 6.15
CA VAL A 170 -5.54 8.59 6.55
C VAL A 170 -6.50 8.12 5.44
N GLY A 171 -7.67 7.63 5.83
CA GLY A 171 -8.75 7.34 4.88
C GLY A 171 -9.48 8.64 4.52
N GLY A 172 -9.11 9.26 3.38
CA GLY A 172 -9.67 10.53 2.98
C GLY A 172 -8.87 11.24 1.89
N HIS A 173 -9.19 12.50 1.66
CA HIS A 173 -8.53 13.35 0.67
C HIS A 173 -7.44 14.20 1.31
N VAL A 174 -6.23 14.12 0.74
CA VAL A 174 -5.03 14.84 1.21
C VAL A 174 -4.43 15.62 0.05
N VAL A 175 -4.06 16.86 0.30
CA VAL A 175 -3.36 17.74 -0.66
C VAL A 175 -1.99 18.12 -0.11
N ASP A 176 -1.05 18.38 -1.02
CA ASP A 176 0.32 18.80 -0.74
C ASP A 176 1.07 17.90 0.26
N ASP A 177 0.68 16.62 0.33
CA ASP A 177 1.22 15.61 1.26
C ASP A 177 1.26 16.09 2.74
N SER A 178 0.35 16.97 3.14
CA SER A 178 0.27 17.58 4.47
C SER A 178 -1.16 17.83 4.93
N ILE A 179 -2.02 18.41 4.08
CA ILE A 179 -3.32 18.95 4.47
C ILE A 179 -4.40 17.90 4.17
N VAL A 180 -5.08 17.46 5.23
CA VAL A 180 -6.30 16.63 5.12
C VAL A 180 -7.48 17.57 4.88
N THR A 181 -8.13 17.47 3.74
CA THR A 181 -9.30 18.28 3.38
C THR A 181 -10.62 17.57 3.62
N PHE A 182 -10.58 16.25 3.72
CA PHE A 182 -11.75 15.40 3.98
C PHE A 182 -11.30 14.06 4.57
N ALA A 183 -11.83 13.70 5.74
CA ALA A 183 -11.59 12.39 6.38
C ALA A 183 -12.89 11.90 7.04
N PRO A 184 -13.78 11.22 6.27
CA PRO A 184 -15.13 10.88 6.73
C PRO A 184 -15.14 9.94 7.95
N PHE A 185 -14.15 9.06 8.09
CA PHE A 185 -14.04 8.14 9.22
C PHE A 185 -13.53 8.79 10.52
N LEU A 186 -13.05 10.05 10.43
CA LEU A 186 -12.67 10.90 11.56
C LEU A 186 -13.65 12.08 11.74
N HIS A 187 -14.72 12.12 10.93
CA HIS A 187 -15.67 13.23 10.89
C HIS A 187 -15.02 14.59 10.62
N TRP A 188 -13.91 14.59 9.85
CA TRP A 188 -13.23 15.82 9.45
C TRP A 188 -13.72 16.22 8.06
N ASP A 189 -14.40 17.36 8.00
CA ASP A 189 -14.97 17.98 6.79
C ASP A 189 -14.34 19.33 6.44
N GLY A 190 -13.28 19.71 7.19
CA GLY A 190 -12.52 20.95 7.01
C GLY A 190 -11.02 20.68 6.82
N ALA A 191 -10.32 21.66 6.24
CA ALA A 191 -8.89 21.57 5.99
C ALA A 191 -8.11 21.58 7.32
N THR A 192 -7.30 20.54 7.54
CA THR A 192 -6.42 20.37 8.71
C THR A 192 -5.01 20.10 8.22
N ASP A 193 -4.06 20.97 8.54
CA ASP A 193 -2.64 20.78 8.21
C ASP A 193 -1.97 19.81 9.19
N LEU A 194 -2.36 18.54 9.07
CA LEU A 194 -1.89 17.47 9.95
C LEU A 194 -0.38 17.26 9.85
N GLY A 195 0.23 17.44 8.67
CA GLY A 195 1.65 17.28 8.46
C GLY A 195 2.47 18.28 9.28
N THR A 196 2.11 19.56 9.23
CA THR A 196 2.77 20.61 10.03
C THR A 196 2.58 20.36 11.53
N MET A 197 1.35 20.04 11.97
CA MET A 197 1.07 19.75 13.38
C MET A 197 1.91 18.58 13.92
N VAL A 198 2.04 17.49 13.17
CA VAL A 198 2.86 16.33 13.56
C VAL A 198 4.34 16.68 13.54
N THR A 199 4.82 17.43 12.53
CA THR A 199 6.22 17.86 12.44
C THR A 199 6.61 18.72 13.66
N GLU A 200 5.78 19.69 14.03
CA GLU A 200 6.02 20.54 15.20
C GLU A 200 6.01 19.75 16.51
N ALA A 201 5.08 18.79 16.65
CA ALA A 201 4.93 18.00 17.87
C ALA A 201 6.03 16.94 18.06
N THR A 202 6.58 16.40 16.97
CA THR A 202 7.56 15.30 17.00
C THR A 202 8.99 15.75 16.76
N GLY A 203 9.19 16.90 16.10
CA GLY A 203 10.49 17.37 15.61
C GLY A 203 10.99 16.59 14.38
N LEU A 204 10.18 15.72 13.78
CA LEU A 204 10.51 14.93 12.60
C LEU A 204 9.68 15.43 11.40
N PRO A 205 10.27 15.56 10.20
CA PRO A 205 9.51 15.86 9.00
C PRO A 205 8.39 14.84 8.79
N CYS A 206 7.17 15.31 8.51
CA CYS A 206 6.00 14.46 8.38
C CYS A 206 5.33 14.63 7.01
N GLY A 207 5.09 13.51 6.31
CA GLY A 207 4.22 13.46 5.15
C GLY A 207 2.90 12.77 5.48
N VAL A 208 1.79 13.36 5.04
CA VAL A 208 0.43 12.82 5.19
C VAL A 208 -0.09 12.38 3.83
N PHE A 209 -0.69 11.20 3.75
CA PHE A 209 -1.08 10.56 2.50
C PHE A 209 -2.44 9.86 2.60
N ASN A 210 -3.11 9.69 1.46
CA ASN A 210 -4.22 8.75 1.39
C ASN A 210 -3.72 7.32 1.68
N ASP A 211 -4.50 6.56 2.41
CA ASP A 211 -4.13 5.22 2.90
C ASP A 211 -4.07 4.18 1.78
N ILE A 212 -5.02 4.19 0.82
CA ILE A 212 -5.03 3.23 -0.30
C ILE A 212 -3.85 3.51 -1.24
N ASP A 213 -3.51 4.78 -1.47
CA ASP A 213 -2.32 5.16 -2.23
C ASP A 213 -1.03 4.75 -1.53
N SER A 214 -1.01 4.83 -0.21
CA SER A 214 0.14 4.37 0.56
C SER A 214 0.32 2.86 0.42
N LEU A 215 -0.77 2.09 0.53
CA LEU A 215 -0.76 0.65 0.32
C LEU A 215 -0.34 0.27 -1.11
N LEU A 216 -0.82 1.02 -2.12
CA LEU A 216 -0.44 0.85 -3.52
C LEU A 216 1.06 1.07 -3.73
N VAL A 217 1.64 2.13 -3.15
CA VAL A 217 3.08 2.44 -3.24
C VAL A 217 3.91 1.37 -2.54
N ASP A 218 3.55 0.97 -1.32
CA ASP A 218 4.22 -0.12 -0.61
C ASP A 218 4.23 -1.40 -1.43
N ALA A 219 3.08 -1.80 -1.98
CA ALA A 219 2.96 -2.99 -2.81
C ALA A 219 3.77 -2.89 -4.11
N SER A 220 3.87 -1.70 -4.72
CA SER A 220 4.61 -1.46 -5.96
C SER A 220 6.13 -1.42 -5.77
N TRP A 221 6.61 -1.07 -4.56
CA TRP A 221 8.03 -0.96 -4.26
C TRP A 221 8.58 -2.16 -3.50
N PHE A 222 7.81 -2.72 -2.57
CA PHE A 222 8.27 -3.75 -1.62
C PHE A 222 7.38 -4.99 -1.59
N GLY A 223 6.41 -5.09 -2.50
CA GLY A 223 5.38 -6.12 -2.45
C GLY A 223 5.05 -6.77 -3.80
N PRO A 224 3.81 -7.26 -3.98
CA PRO A 224 3.40 -8.02 -5.16
C PRO A 224 3.36 -7.22 -6.46
N GLY A 225 3.38 -5.90 -6.39
CA GLY A 225 3.40 -4.99 -7.55
C GLY A 225 4.80 -4.68 -8.08
N VAL A 226 5.87 -5.18 -7.44
CA VAL A 226 7.25 -4.97 -7.93
C VAL A 226 7.40 -5.56 -9.33
N GLY A 227 7.86 -4.73 -10.27
CA GLY A 227 8.05 -5.13 -11.68
C GLY A 227 6.76 -5.20 -12.51
N VAL A 228 5.62 -4.79 -11.96
CA VAL A 228 4.34 -4.72 -12.67
C VAL A 228 4.11 -3.29 -13.17
N ASP A 229 4.05 -3.10 -14.49
CA ASP A 229 3.93 -1.78 -15.11
C ASP A 229 2.61 -1.08 -14.73
N MET A 230 1.50 -1.83 -14.70
CA MET A 230 0.19 -1.36 -14.23
C MET A 230 -0.31 -2.26 -13.11
N PHE A 231 -0.41 -1.72 -11.92
CA PHE A 231 -0.78 -2.42 -10.70
C PHE A 231 -1.98 -1.74 -10.04
N ALA A 232 -3.00 -2.51 -9.67
CA ALA A 232 -4.20 -1.98 -9.02
C ALA A 232 -4.38 -2.56 -7.62
N VAL A 233 -4.93 -1.73 -6.74
CA VAL A 233 -5.42 -2.13 -5.41
C VAL A 233 -6.92 -1.91 -5.35
N VAL A 234 -7.66 -2.90 -4.89
CA VAL A 234 -9.08 -2.83 -4.54
C VAL A 234 -9.20 -3.15 -3.06
N THR A 235 -9.87 -2.31 -2.30
CA THR A 235 -10.09 -2.55 -0.87
C THR A 235 -11.56 -2.72 -0.55
N ILE A 236 -11.88 -3.63 0.36
CA ILE A 236 -13.21 -3.83 0.94
C ILE A 236 -13.11 -3.87 2.46
N GLY A 237 -14.08 -3.25 3.13
CA GLY A 237 -14.15 -3.08 4.57
C GLY A 237 -15.23 -2.06 4.91
N VAL A 238 -14.96 -1.11 5.79
CA VAL A 238 -15.88 0.02 6.10
C VAL A 238 -16.25 0.79 4.83
N GLY A 239 -15.33 0.85 3.84
CA GLY A 239 -15.56 1.42 2.52
C GLY A 239 -15.07 0.51 1.41
N VAL A 240 -15.39 0.89 0.16
CA VAL A 240 -14.82 0.27 -1.05
C VAL A 240 -13.86 1.27 -1.67
N GLY A 241 -12.60 0.86 -1.82
CA GLY A 241 -11.55 1.72 -2.33
C GLY A 241 -10.84 1.15 -3.56
N TYR A 242 -10.20 2.05 -4.30
CA TYR A 242 -9.43 1.71 -5.50
C TYR A 242 -8.28 2.67 -5.69
N SER A 243 -7.13 2.14 -6.06
CA SER A 243 -6.01 2.94 -6.56
C SER A 243 -5.26 2.18 -7.64
N LEU A 244 -4.67 2.92 -8.59
CA LEU A 244 -3.91 2.41 -9.74
C LEU A 244 -2.52 3.02 -9.75
N ALA A 245 -1.50 2.19 -9.94
CA ALA A 245 -0.15 2.63 -10.24
C ALA A 245 0.22 2.35 -11.69
N VAL A 246 0.93 3.29 -12.30
CA VAL A 246 1.59 3.13 -13.58
C VAL A 246 3.09 3.34 -13.36
N ASN A 247 3.89 2.32 -13.67
CA ASN A 247 5.34 2.32 -13.41
C ASN A 247 5.68 2.66 -11.93
N GLY A 248 4.93 2.07 -10.99
CA GLY A 248 5.13 2.23 -9.55
C GLY A 248 4.67 3.58 -8.97
N LYS A 249 4.07 4.46 -9.79
CA LYS A 249 3.55 5.76 -9.35
C LYS A 249 2.02 5.77 -9.35
N PRO A 250 1.36 6.19 -8.26
CA PRO A 250 -0.08 6.32 -8.23
C PRO A 250 -0.58 7.30 -9.30
N VAL A 251 -1.64 6.92 -10.02
CA VAL A 251 -2.34 7.82 -10.93
C VAL A 251 -3.03 8.91 -10.11
N GLN A 252 -2.81 10.17 -10.48
CA GLN A 252 -3.36 11.33 -9.79
C GLN A 252 -4.47 11.98 -10.61
N TYR A 253 -5.55 12.38 -9.96
CA TYR A 253 -6.63 13.21 -10.51
C TYR A 253 -7.38 13.92 -9.36
N PRO A 254 -8.05 15.06 -9.62
CA PRO A 254 -8.60 15.91 -8.55
C PRO A 254 -9.58 15.19 -7.60
N ASP A 255 -10.45 14.34 -8.14
CA ASP A 255 -11.50 13.66 -7.36
C ASP A 255 -11.05 12.32 -6.78
N LYS A 256 -9.77 12.02 -6.84
CA LYS A 256 -9.20 10.83 -6.23
C LYS A 256 -9.45 10.85 -4.72
N SER A 257 -9.70 9.70 -4.15
CA SER A 257 -9.94 9.52 -2.71
C SER A 257 -11.30 9.97 -2.18
N TYR A 258 -12.24 10.36 -3.07
CA TYR A 258 -13.65 10.56 -2.70
C TYR A 258 -14.52 9.30 -2.81
N GLY A 259 -13.91 8.13 -2.91
CA GLY A 259 -14.62 6.85 -2.90
C GLY A 259 -15.46 6.57 -4.14
N LEU A 260 -15.10 7.14 -5.31
CA LEU A 260 -15.87 7.01 -6.55
C LEU A 260 -16.16 5.57 -6.96
N VAL A 261 -15.19 4.67 -6.73
CA VAL A 261 -15.35 3.24 -7.03
C VAL A 261 -16.45 2.58 -6.18
N GLY A 262 -16.77 3.15 -5.02
CA GLY A 262 -17.83 2.68 -4.13
C GLY A 262 -19.24 2.75 -4.77
N HIS A 263 -19.41 3.48 -5.88
CA HIS A 263 -20.69 3.65 -6.57
C HIS A 263 -20.74 3.05 -7.98
N VAL A 264 -19.75 2.21 -8.33
CA VAL A 264 -19.76 1.46 -9.60
C VAL A 264 -20.86 0.37 -9.53
N LEU A 265 -21.72 0.28 -10.54
CA LEU A 265 -22.71 -0.78 -10.65
C LEU A 265 -22.04 -2.14 -10.86
N ILE A 266 -22.30 -3.09 -9.96
CA ILE A 266 -21.75 -4.44 -9.99
C ILE A 266 -22.80 -5.55 -9.91
N ASP A 267 -24.01 -5.23 -9.51
CA ASP A 267 -25.14 -6.18 -9.42
C ASP A 267 -26.46 -5.43 -9.57
N PRO A 268 -27.11 -5.44 -10.75
CA PRO A 268 -28.37 -4.71 -10.98
C PRO A 268 -29.51 -5.06 -10.02
N GLU A 269 -29.48 -6.26 -9.40
CA GLU A 269 -30.46 -6.73 -8.42
C GLU A 269 -29.97 -6.58 -6.96
N GLY A 270 -28.83 -5.89 -6.78
CA GLY A 270 -28.19 -5.71 -5.47
C GLY A 270 -28.96 -4.74 -4.57
N PRO A 271 -28.54 -4.62 -3.29
CA PRO A 271 -29.19 -3.73 -2.34
C PRO A 271 -29.00 -2.25 -2.73
N ARG A 272 -29.87 -1.41 -2.17
CA ARG A 272 -29.78 0.04 -2.31
C ARG A 272 -28.75 0.58 -1.31
N CYS A 273 -27.82 1.42 -1.76
CA CYS A 273 -26.90 2.13 -0.87
C CYS A 273 -27.51 3.39 -0.25
N THR A 274 -26.82 3.98 0.71
CA THR A 274 -27.25 5.22 1.41
C THR A 274 -27.44 6.42 0.47
N SER A 275 -26.71 6.46 -0.66
CA SER A 275 -26.88 7.49 -1.71
C SER A 275 -28.02 7.19 -2.69
N GLY A 276 -28.75 6.08 -2.50
CA GLY A 276 -29.91 5.70 -3.31
C GLY A 276 -29.61 4.85 -4.55
N HIS A 277 -28.34 4.55 -4.87
CA HIS A 277 -28.00 3.69 -5.99
C HIS A 277 -28.36 2.23 -5.68
N ILE A 278 -28.85 1.49 -6.69
CA ILE A 278 -29.16 0.07 -6.57
C ILE A 278 -28.00 -0.72 -7.13
N GLY A 279 -27.48 -1.69 -6.33
CA GLY A 279 -26.49 -2.66 -6.78
C GLY A 279 -25.12 -2.09 -7.09
N CYS A 280 -24.78 -0.94 -6.53
CA CYS A 280 -23.42 -0.41 -6.61
C CYS A 280 -22.48 -1.17 -5.64
N SER A 281 -21.17 -0.95 -5.81
CA SER A 281 -20.13 -1.62 -5.02
C SER A 281 -20.18 -1.34 -3.52
N GLN A 282 -20.95 -0.35 -3.04
CA GLN A 282 -21.25 -0.19 -1.61
C GLN A 282 -21.90 -1.43 -0.97
N CYS A 283 -22.51 -2.31 -1.77
CA CYS A 283 -22.98 -3.60 -1.24
C CYS A 283 -21.88 -4.53 -0.71
N LEU A 284 -20.62 -4.18 -0.91
CA LEU A 284 -19.43 -4.88 -0.41
C LEU A 284 -18.89 -4.29 0.90
N THR A 285 -19.50 -3.23 1.45
CA THR A 285 -19.08 -2.66 2.75
C THR A 285 -19.57 -3.53 3.91
N ASP A 286 -18.87 -3.44 5.02
CA ASP A 286 -19.15 -4.20 6.24
C ASP A 286 -20.59 -3.97 6.72
N ASP A 287 -21.04 -2.70 6.76
CA ASP A 287 -22.41 -2.34 7.16
C ASP A 287 -23.43 -2.97 6.21
N SER A 288 -23.23 -2.85 4.89
CA SER A 288 -24.16 -3.42 3.93
C SER A 288 -24.22 -4.94 3.98
N ILE A 289 -23.07 -5.61 4.23
CA ILE A 289 -23.02 -7.07 4.42
C ILE A 289 -23.74 -7.47 5.70
N ALA A 290 -23.56 -6.73 6.81
CA ALA A 290 -24.27 -6.96 8.06
C ALA A 290 -25.80 -6.80 7.91
N GLU A 291 -26.26 -5.76 7.19
CA GLU A 291 -27.68 -5.58 6.86
C GLU A 291 -28.23 -6.74 6.03
N GLN A 292 -27.51 -7.16 4.98
CA GLN A 292 -27.92 -8.28 4.13
C GLN A 292 -28.00 -9.58 4.95
N TYR A 293 -27.05 -9.83 5.87
CA TYR A 293 -27.05 -11.01 6.72
C TYR A 293 -28.17 -10.95 7.74
N SER A 294 -28.42 -9.78 8.35
CA SER A 294 -29.52 -9.54 9.28
C SER A 294 -30.87 -9.87 8.64
N ALA A 295 -31.08 -9.47 7.38
CA ALA A 295 -32.29 -9.80 6.60
C ALA A 295 -32.44 -11.31 6.36
N ILE A 296 -31.33 -12.03 6.13
CA ILE A 296 -31.34 -13.48 5.88
C ILE A 296 -31.67 -14.26 7.17
N VAL A 297 -31.11 -13.84 8.33
CA VAL A 297 -31.31 -14.56 9.58
C VAL A 297 -32.51 -14.07 10.41
N GLY A 298 -33.17 -12.98 9.98
CA GLY A 298 -34.37 -12.41 10.61
C GLY A 298 -34.11 -11.71 11.95
N ARG A 299 -32.87 -11.31 12.25
CA ARG A 299 -32.49 -10.56 13.45
C ARG A 299 -31.31 -9.62 13.14
N ALA A 300 -31.18 -8.54 13.90
CA ALA A 300 -30.02 -7.67 13.78
C ALA A 300 -28.73 -8.41 14.20
N VAL A 301 -27.71 -8.35 13.38
CA VAL A 301 -26.37 -8.90 13.61
C VAL A 301 -25.30 -7.91 13.15
N SER A 302 -24.15 -7.93 13.81
CA SER A 302 -22.99 -7.13 13.40
C SER A 302 -22.20 -7.79 12.27
N PHE A 303 -21.28 -7.05 11.67
CA PHE A 303 -20.35 -7.62 10.70
C PHE A 303 -19.43 -8.68 11.35
N GLU A 304 -19.01 -8.47 12.59
CA GLU A 304 -18.20 -9.43 13.35
C GLU A 304 -18.93 -10.76 13.58
N ASP A 305 -20.24 -10.70 13.88
CA ASP A 305 -21.09 -11.90 13.98
C ASP A 305 -21.16 -12.65 12.66
N PHE A 306 -21.41 -11.93 11.56
CA PHE A 306 -21.38 -12.50 10.21
C PHE A 306 -20.02 -13.12 9.89
N ALA A 307 -18.92 -12.41 10.16
CA ALA A 307 -17.56 -12.88 9.87
C ALA A 307 -17.21 -14.15 10.68
N ARG A 308 -17.69 -14.27 11.92
CA ARG A 308 -17.58 -15.48 12.72
C ARG A 308 -18.35 -16.63 12.09
N ASP A 309 -19.66 -16.43 11.79
CA ASP A 309 -20.53 -17.43 11.19
C ASP A 309 -19.99 -17.89 9.81
N ALA A 310 -19.39 -16.97 9.04
CA ALA A 310 -18.73 -17.27 7.77
C ALA A 310 -17.50 -18.17 7.94
N LYS A 311 -16.65 -17.91 8.95
CA LYS A 311 -15.50 -18.76 9.28
C LYS A 311 -15.95 -20.15 9.76
N GLU A 312 -17.03 -20.23 10.52
CA GLU A 312 -17.65 -21.47 11.01
C GLU A 312 -18.46 -22.19 9.91
N ARG A 313 -18.56 -21.62 8.71
CA ARG A 313 -19.29 -22.17 7.56
C ARG A 313 -20.77 -22.39 7.80
N VAL A 314 -21.40 -21.50 8.58
CA VAL A 314 -22.88 -21.50 8.71
C VAL A 314 -23.48 -21.36 7.31
N PRO A 315 -24.46 -22.19 6.91
CA PRO A 315 -24.95 -22.24 5.52
C PRO A 315 -25.41 -20.88 4.97
N GLN A 316 -26.16 -20.11 5.77
CA GLN A 316 -26.65 -18.77 5.37
C GLN A 316 -25.49 -17.77 5.18
N ALA A 317 -24.50 -17.80 6.09
CA ALA A 317 -23.31 -16.97 5.98
C ALA A 317 -22.46 -17.37 4.76
N THR A 318 -22.27 -18.67 4.52
CA THR A 318 -21.54 -19.18 3.35
C THR A 318 -22.21 -18.75 2.05
N GLN A 319 -23.54 -18.78 1.97
CA GLN A 319 -24.27 -18.31 0.79
C GLN A 319 -24.03 -16.82 0.55
N LEU A 320 -24.06 -16.00 1.61
CA LEU A 320 -23.79 -14.56 1.48
C LEU A 320 -22.32 -14.29 1.11
N VAL A 321 -21.35 -15.01 1.69
CA VAL A 321 -19.93 -14.95 1.29
C VAL A 321 -19.78 -15.20 -0.20
N ASN A 322 -20.38 -16.25 -0.74
CA ASN A 322 -20.31 -16.59 -2.15
C ASN A 322 -20.89 -15.47 -3.03
N ARG A 323 -22.04 -14.90 -2.64
CA ARG A 323 -22.65 -13.77 -3.36
C ARG A 323 -21.76 -12.52 -3.31
N THR A 324 -21.27 -12.18 -2.12
CA THR A 324 -20.37 -11.03 -1.91
C THR A 324 -19.09 -11.19 -2.73
N CYS A 325 -18.50 -12.38 -2.76
CA CYS A 325 -17.29 -12.66 -3.52
C CYS A 325 -17.53 -12.66 -5.04
N PHE A 326 -18.70 -13.11 -5.51
CA PHE A 326 -19.07 -12.98 -6.92
C PHE A 326 -19.16 -11.48 -7.33
N ARG A 327 -19.82 -10.65 -6.50
CA ARG A 327 -19.91 -9.20 -6.71
C ARG A 327 -18.54 -8.51 -6.67
N LEU A 328 -17.67 -8.92 -5.74
CA LEU A 328 -16.28 -8.45 -5.72
C LEU A 328 -15.54 -8.85 -7.02
N GLY A 329 -15.80 -10.05 -7.52
CA GLY A 329 -15.30 -10.50 -8.82
C GLY A 329 -15.78 -9.61 -9.96
N SER A 330 -17.04 -9.17 -9.94
CA SER A 330 -17.60 -8.22 -10.92
C SER A 330 -16.85 -6.88 -10.87
N LEU A 331 -16.55 -6.37 -9.67
CA LEU A 331 -15.76 -5.13 -9.51
C LEU A 331 -14.34 -5.30 -10.04
N VAL A 332 -13.67 -6.40 -9.70
CA VAL A 332 -12.32 -6.71 -10.22
C VAL A 332 -12.33 -6.85 -11.74
N ALA A 333 -13.37 -7.48 -12.33
CA ALA A 333 -13.53 -7.56 -13.77
C ALA A 333 -13.71 -6.18 -14.42
N THR A 334 -14.49 -5.29 -13.80
CA THR A 334 -14.69 -3.90 -14.26
C THR A 334 -13.34 -3.15 -14.29
N VAL A 335 -12.56 -3.23 -13.20
CA VAL A 335 -11.21 -2.65 -13.13
C VAL A 335 -10.31 -3.26 -14.22
N ALA A 336 -10.34 -4.58 -14.38
CA ALA A 336 -9.51 -5.28 -15.36
C ALA A 336 -9.92 -5.01 -16.82
N ASN A 337 -11.18 -4.71 -17.09
CA ASN A 337 -11.67 -4.37 -18.43
C ASN A 337 -11.37 -2.92 -18.83
N ILE A 338 -11.27 -1.99 -17.86
CA ILE A 338 -11.08 -0.55 -18.12
C ILE A 338 -9.60 -0.18 -17.99
N ALA A 339 -8.99 -0.47 -16.84
CA ALA A 339 -7.61 -0.08 -16.55
C ALA A 339 -6.57 -1.10 -17.02
N MET A 340 -6.98 -2.34 -17.30
CA MET A 340 -6.11 -3.44 -17.77
C MET A 340 -4.81 -3.62 -16.96
N PRO A 341 -4.88 -3.67 -15.61
CA PRO A 341 -3.70 -3.86 -14.79
C PRO A 341 -3.10 -5.25 -15.01
N GLY A 342 -1.77 -5.36 -14.98
CA GLY A 342 -1.08 -6.64 -15.02
C GLY A 342 -1.30 -7.49 -13.77
N HIS A 343 -1.67 -6.84 -12.63
CA HIS A 343 -1.97 -7.52 -11.38
C HIS A 343 -2.94 -6.67 -10.53
N VAL A 344 -3.85 -7.33 -9.81
CA VAL A 344 -4.78 -6.69 -8.86
C VAL A 344 -4.51 -7.22 -7.45
N MET A 345 -4.32 -6.33 -6.48
CA MET A 345 -4.27 -6.70 -5.06
C MET A 345 -5.63 -6.39 -4.41
N ILE A 346 -6.20 -7.38 -3.75
CA ILE A 346 -7.40 -7.25 -2.94
C ILE A 346 -6.97 -7.13 -1.49
N ALA A 347 -7.38 -6.06 -0.82
CA ALA A 347 -6.98 -5.72 0.54
C ALA A 347 -8.16 -5.15 1.34
N GLY A 348 -7.91 -4.66 2.55
CA GLY A 348 -8.91 -4.11 3.46
C GLY A 348 -9.33 -5.08 4.54
N GLU A 349 -10.13 -4.59 5.49
CA GLU A 349 -10.52 -5.32 6.70
C GLU A 349 -11.27 -6.61 6.35
N SER A 350 -12.10 -6.54 5.31
CA SER A 350 -12.96 -7.63 4.87
C SER A 350 -12.37 -8.49 3.75
N ALA A 351 -11.10 -8.29 3.39
CA ALA A 351 -10.42 -9.09 2.37
C ALA A 351 -10.39 -10.61 2.71
N VAL A 352 -10.55 -10.97 3.98
CA VAL A 352 -10.70 -12.37 4.41
C VAL A 352 -11.86 -13.07 3.73
N LEU A 353 -12.96 -12.37 3.41
CA LEU A 353 -14.12 -12.93 2.69
C LEU A 353 -13.72 -13.42 1.31
N ALA A 354 -12.84 -12.68 0.61
CA ALA A 354 -12.32 -13.09 -0.71
C ALA A 354 -11.52 -14.41 -0.64
N LYS A 355 -10.92 -14.74 0.50
CA LYS A 355 -10.27 -16.05 0.71
C LYS A 355 -11.28 -17.16 0.95
N LEU A 356 -12.35 -16.87 1.73
CA LEU A 356 -13.41 -17.83 2.02
C LEU A 356 -14.22 -18.19 0.76
N GLY A 357 -14.46 -17.21 -0.13
CA GLY A 357 -15.25 -17.35 -1.36
C GLY A 357 -14.43 -17.22 -2.64
N THR A 358 -13.16 -17.67 -2.64
CA THR A 358 -12.23 -17.48 -3.79
C THR A 358 -12.78 -18.01 -5.12
N ASP A 359 -13.51 -19.12 -5.10
CA ASP A 359 -14.08 -19.69 -6.34
C ASP A 359 -15.20 -18.79 -6.89
N SER A 360 -16.10 -18.31 -6.03
CA SER A 360 -17.12 -17.34 -6.43
C SER A 360 -16.54 -16.01 -6.91
N LEU A 361 -15.43 -15.56 -6.30
CA LEU A 361 -14.66 -14.41 -6.80
C LEU A 361 -14.15 -14.64 -8.22
N ARG A 362 -13.54 -15.79 -8.48
CA ARG A 362 -13.07 -16.17 -9.84
C ARG A 362 -14.21 -16.27 -10.84
N ASP A 363 -15.34 -16.80 -10.41
CA ASP A 363 -16.53 -16.91 -11.28
C ASP A 363 -17.08 -15.52 -11.62
N GLY A 364 -17.17 -14.60 -10.67
CA GLY A 364 -17.55 -13.21 -10.93
C GLY A 364 -16.60 -12.50 -11.91
N ILE A 365 -15.28 -12.71 -11.75
CA ILE A 365 -14.29 -12.18 -12.71
C ILE A 365 -14.53 -12.76 -14.10
N ARG A 366 -14.70 -14.07 -14.24
CA ARG A 366 -14.90 -14.74 -15.55
C ARG A 366 -16.19 -14.32 -16.21
N PHE A 367 -17.27 -14.17 -15.44
CA PHE A 367 -18.59 -13.87 -15.95
C PHE A 367 -18.64 -12.55 -16.73
N TYR A 368 -17.90 -11.54 -16.27
CA TYR A 368 -17.90 -10.20 -16.89
C TYR A 368 -16.70 -9.96 -17.82
N ARG A 369 -15.94 -10.99 -18.17
CA ARG A 369 -14.81 -10.87 -19.11
C ARG A 369 -15.02 -11.72 -20.36
N HIS A 370 -14.44 -11.24 -21.46
CA HIS A 370 -14.46 -12.00 -22.71
C HIS A 370 -13.67 -13.30 -22.57
N SER A 371 -14.19 -14.42 -23.05
CA SER A 371 -13.62 -15.77 -22.89
C SER A 371 -12.20 -15.96 -23.46
N GLN A 372 -11.80 -15.13 -24.42
CA GLN A 372 -10.45 -15.16 -25.03
C GLN A 372 -9.40 -14.36 -24.26
N THR A 373 -9.78 -13.63 -23.19
CA THR A 373 -8.84 -12.83 -22.43
C THR A 373 -8.01 -13.68 -21.48
N GLN A 374 -6.78 -13.20 -21.21
CA GLN A 374 -5.96 -13.81 -20.16
C GLN A 374 -6.64 -13.70 -18.80
N PRO A 375 -6.48 -14.69 -17.92
CA PRO A 375 -6.97 -14.62 -16.55
C PRO A 375 -6.39 -13.40 -15.81
N VAL A 376 -7.22 -12.75 -15.01
CA VAL A 376 -6.74 -11.68 -14.12
C VAL A 376 -5.84 -12.27 -13.05
N LYS A 377 -4.59 -11.81 -13.00
CA LYS A 377 -3.69 -12.13 -11.89
C LYS A 377 -4.10 -11.31 -10.68
N PHE A 378 -4.34 -11.95 -9.54
CA PHE A 378 -4.64 -11.24 -8.31
C PHE A 378 -4.04 -11.90 -7.08
N THR A 379 -3.84 -11.12 -6.04
CA THR A 379 -3.47 -11.58 -4.69
C THR A 379 -4.46 -11.02 -3.67
N ILE A 380 -4.70 -11.78 -2.60
CA ILE A 380 -5.55 -11.37 -1.49
C ILE A 380 -4.64 -11.19 -0.27
N MET A 381 -4.55 -9.95 0.24
CA MET A 381 -3.77 -9.64 1.43
C MET A 381 -4.47 -10.15 2.71
N ASN A 382 -3.65 -10.50 3.69
CA ASN A 382 -4.14 -10.57 5.08
C ASN A 382 -4.28 -9.14 5.59
N HIS A 383 -5.39 -8.87 6.28
CA HIS A 383 -5.55 -7.60 6.94
C HIS A 383 -4.69 -7.55 8.21
N ASP A 384 -3.92 -6.48 8.34
CA ASP A 384 -3.19 -6.10 9.55
C ASP A 384 -2.92 -4.59 9.49
N TRP A 385 -3.38 -3.85 10.48
CA TRP A 385 -3.16 -2.41 10.55
C TRP A 385 -1.68 -2.02 10.60
N GLN A 386 -0.80 -2.90 11.10
CA GLN A 386 0.64 -2.67 11.05
C GLN A 386 1.17 -2.59 9.61
N LEU A 387 0.60 -3.37 8.69
CA LEU A 387 0.96 -3.29 7.27
C LEU A 387 0.51 -1.95 6.64
N TRP A 388 -0.60 -1.39 7.09
CA TRP A 388 -1.03 -0.07 6.65
C TRP A 388 -0.16 1.05 7.21
N ALA A 389 0.28 0.92 8.46
CA ALA A 389 1.27 1.82 9.05
C ALA A 389 2.60 1.74 8.29
N LYS A 390 3.12 0.53 8.02
CA LYS A 390 4.28 0.31 7.16
C LYS A 390 4.12 1.00 5.80
N ALA A 391 2.95 0.89 5.17
CA ALA A 391 2.66 1.51 3.88
C ALA A 391 2.77 3.05 3.92
N ALA A 392 2.39 3.68 5.03
CA ALA A 392 2.60 5.11 5.24
C ALA A 392 4.10 5.47 5.28
N ALA A 393 4.92 4.65 5.96
CA ALA A 393 6.37 4.83 5.95
C ALA A 393 6.97 4.65 4.55
N SER A 394 6.45 3.72 3.75
CA SER A 394 6.92 3.50 2.38
C SER A 394 6.78 4.74 1.50
N ARG A 395 5.76 5.59 1.74
CA ARG A 395 5.62 6.88 1.05
C ARG A 395 6.79 7.82 1.30
N VAL A 396 7.20 7.96 2.57
CA VAL A 396 8.33 8.84 2.93
C VAL A 396 9.67 8.23 2.53
N ILE A 397 9.81 6.89 2.55
CA ILE A 397 11.00 6.20 2.00
C ILE A 397 11.17 6.54 0.52
N VAL A 398 10.12 6.38 -0.29
CA VAL A 398 10.16 6.68 -1.72
C VAL A 398 10.55 8.13 -1.98
N LYS A 399 10.01 9.08 -1.21
CA LYS A 399 10.39 10.50 -1.29
C LYS A 399 11.83 10.76 -0.84
N HIS A 400 12.33 10.03 0.12
CA HIS A 400 13.70 10.15 0.65
C HIS A 400 14.74 9.64 -0.34
N ILE A 401 14.42 8.63 -1.13
CA ILE A 401 15.29 8.09 -2.19
C ILE A 401 15.25 8.95 -3.45
N GLY A 402 14.14 9.64 -3.73
CA GLY A 402 13.96 10.51 -4.89
C GLY A 402 12.78 10.17 -5.70
#